data_d34e7314e2bdb05a898566a6e187eb5e
#
_entry.id   d34e7314e2bdb05a898566a6e187eb5e
#
_cell.length_a   1.000
_cell.length_b   1.000
_cell.length_c   1.000
_cell.angle_alpha   90.00
_cell.angle_beta   90.00
_cell.angle_gamma   90.00
#
_symmetry.space_group_name_H-M   'P 1'
#
loop_
_entity.id
_entity.type
_entity.pdbx_description
1 polymer ?
#
loop_
_entity_poly.entity_id
_entity_poly.type
_entity_poly.pdbx_seq_one_letter_code
_entity_poly.pdbx_strand_id
1 'polypeptide(L)'
;ILNELKPRRLRLIAYWDEIEPEDNAFSFDDLDWQIMEAEERAIPYILAVGAKTPRWPECHLPDWAAALPAQEQEAALNDYISAIVERYQHRPFLMLWQVENEPFLWFGECPVQSRESLEREVSLVRLLDPRRPILTTDGGEFGLWAPVARFGDVFGTTMYRKAYPRFIGPLFGVIEYPIAPAYFRVKERIVRWW
;
A
#
# COMPACT_ATOMS: atom_id res chain seq x y z
N ILE A 1 -0.19 -20.13 12.91
CA ILE A 1 -0.30 -19.73 11.46
C ILE A 1 1.10 -19.49 10.87
N LEU A 2 1.94 -18.54 11.35
CA LEU A 2 3.26 -18.27 10.75
C LEU A 2 4.18 -19.49 10.79
N ASN A 3 4.17 -20.24 11.87
CA ASN A 3 4.96 -21.47 12.01
C ASN A 3 4.52 -22.60 11.07
N GLU A 4 3.26 -22.60 10.67
CA GLU A 4 2.68 -23.58 9.73
C GLU A 4 2.92 -23.18 8.28
N LEU A 5 2.63 -21.92 7.94
CA LEU A 5 2.75 -21.39 6.59
C LEU A 5 4.21 -21.16 6.16
N LYS A 6 5.10 -20.90 7.11
CA LYS A 6 6.53 -20.59 6.88
C LYS A 6 6.73 -19.59 5.74
N PRO A 7 6.08 -18.41 5.77
CA PRO A 7 6.21 -17.44 4.70
C PRO A 7 7.64 -16.94 4.60
N ARG A 8 8.11 -16.74 3.38
CA ARG A 8 9.45 -16.19 3.16
C ARG A 8 9.53 -14.69 3.38
N ARG A 9 8.40 -14.00 3.25
CA ARG A 9 8.25 -12.56 3.42
C ARG A 9 6.80 -12.26 3.81
N LEU A 10 6.61 -11.14 4.51
CA LEU A 10 5.28 -10.62 4.84
C LEU A 10 5.08 -9.25 4.20
N ARG A 11 3.84 -8.88 4.00
CA ARG A 11 3.43 -7.50 3.78
C ARG A 11 2.52 -7.13 4.94
N LEU A 12 3.03 -6.26 5.81
CA LEU A 12 2.31 -5.67 6.93
C LEU A 12 1.75 -4.33 6.50
N ILE A 13 0.70 -3.90 7.16
CA ILE A 13 -0.02 -2.70 6.78
C ILE A 13 -0.21 -1.86 8.03
N ALA A 14 0.18 -0.60 7.96
CA ALA A 14 -0.17 0.42 8.92
C ALA A 14 -1.51 1.00 8.49
N TYR A 15 -2.59 0.63 9.15
CA TYR A 15 -3.92 1.17 8.89
C TYR A 15 -4.10 2.47 9.66
N TRP A 16 -4.32 3.58 8.96
CA TRP A 16 -4.39 4.90 9.60
C TRP A 16 -5.55 5.00 10.59
N ASP A 17 -6.73 4.52 10.22
CA ASP A 17 -7.92 4.49 11.06
C ASP A 17 -7.77 3.63 12.34
N GLU A 18 -6.92 2.61 12.32
CA GLU A 18 -6.62 1.77 13.48
C GLU A 18 -5.51 2.37 14.36
N ILE A 19 -4.51 3.00 13.75
CA ILE A 19 -3.34 3.55 14.46
C ILE A 19 -3.63 4.91 15.07
N GLU A 20 -4.41 5.74 14.39
CA GLU A 20 -4.77 7.09 14.84
C GLU A 20 -6.28 7.31 14.74
N PRO A 21 -7.08 6.58 15.56
CA PRO A 21 -8.54 6.67 15.53
C PRO A 21 -9.09 8.05 15.93
N GLU A 22 -8.32 8.82 16.69
CA GLU A 22 -8.59 10.21 17.07
C GLU A 22 -7.35 11.06 16.77
N ASP A 23 -7.53 12.31 16.43
CA ASP A 23 -6.44 13.24 16.10
C ASP A 23 -5.35 13.27 17.18
N ASN A 24 -4.10 13.03 16.77
CA ASN A 24 -2.92 12.93 17.64
C ASN A 24 -2.97 11.82 18.72
N ALA A 25 -3.88 10.86 18.63
CA ALA A 25 -4.01 9.74 19.56
C ALA A 25 -3.52 8.44 18.92
N PHE A 26 -2.20 8.24 18.89
CA PHE A 26 -1.58 7.08 18.25
C PHE A 26 -1.60 5.83 19.14
N SER A 27 -1.99 4.69 18.58
CA SER A 27 -1.91 3.36 19.15
C SER A 27 -1.18 2.42 18.18
N PHE A 28 0.00 1.96 18.55
CA PHE A 28 0.84 1.11 17.71
C PHE A 28 0.82 -0.36 18.13
N ASP A 29 0.07 -0.72 19.14
CA ASP A 29 0.18 -2.01 19.84
C ASP A 29 0.01 -3.21 18.89
N ASP A 30 -1.00 -3.19 18.03
CA ASP A 30 -1.26 -4.27 17.09
C ASP A 30 -0.19 -4.38 15.99
N LEU A 31 0.27 -3.25 15.46
CA LEU A 31 1.34 -3.24 14.46
C LEU A 31 2.69 -3.62 15.06
N ASP A 32 3.00 -3.13 16.26
CA ASP A 32 4.18 -3.52 17.02
C ASP A 32 4.21 -5.04 17.26
N TRP A 33 3.07 -5.61 17.67
CA TRP A 33 2.94 -7.06 17.86
C TRP A 33 3.18 -7.82 16.56
N GLN A 34 2.59 -7.41 15.42
CA GLN A 34 2.79 -8.05 14.13
C GLN A 34 4.27 -7.99 13.69
N ILE A 35 4.93 -6.86 13.91
CA ILE A 35 6.35 -6.66 13.59
C ILE A 35 7.23 -7.55 14.47
N MET A 36 6.97 -7.60 15.78
CA MET A 36 7.70 -8.48 16.71
C MET A 36 7.55 -9.95 16.33
N GLU A 37 6.36 -10.41 16.00
CA GLU A 37 6.09 -11.78 15.56
C GLU A 37 6.86 -12.15 14.27
N ALA A 38 7.02 -11.19 13.35
CA ALA A 38 7.82 -11.37 12.14
C ALA A 38 9.33 -11.44 12.47
N GLU A 39 9.81 -10.51 13.30
CA GLU A 39 11.23 -10.39 13.67
C GLU A 39 11.73 -11.57 14.50
N GLU A 40 10.94 -12.06 15.46
CA GLU A 40 11.26 -13.26 16.25
C GLU A 40 11.47 -14.51 15.38
N ARG A 41 10.84 -14.55 14.22
CA ARG A 41 10.97 -15.65 13.25
C ARG A 41 11.93 -15.34 12.11
N ALA A 42 12.66 -14.23 12.21
CA ALA A 42 13.54 -13.73 11.14
C ALA A 42 12.87 -13.67 9.77
N ILE A 43 11.57 -13.27 9.74
CA ILE A 43 10.81 -13.11 8.50
C ILE A 43 10.88 -11.65 8.05
N PRO A 44 11.52 -11.35 6.90
CA PRO A 44 11.56 -10.00 6.36
C PRO A 44 10.16 -9.53 5.92
N TYR A 45 9.90 -8.24 6.03
CA TYR A 45 8.60 -7.68 5.67
C TYR A 45 8.68 -6.38 4.89
N ILE A 46 7.59 -6.10 4.19
CA ILE A 46 7.25 -4.83 3.57
C ILE A 46 6.26 -4.15 4.49
N LEU A 47 6.39 -2.85 4.75
CA LEU A 47 5.41 -2.09 5.50
C LEU A 47 4.71 -1.10 4.58
N ALA A 48 3.38 -1.26 4.43
CA ALA A 48 2.55 -0.38 3.65
C ALA A 48 2.02 0.77 4.53
N VAL A 49 2.12 1.99 4.01
CA VAL A 49 1.65 3.23 4.65
C VAL A 49 0.86 4.05 3.65
N GLY A 50 -0.01 4.91 4.15
CA GLY A 50 -0.88 5.77 3.35
C GLY A 50 -2.33 5.65 3.76
N ALA A 51 -3.21 6.40 3.11
CA ALA A 51 -4.65 6.33 3.33
C ALA A 51 -5.30 5.18 2.56
N LYS A 52 -4.84 4.94 1.32
CA LYS A 52 -5.28 3.83 0.49
C LYS A 52 -4.33 2.65 0.64
N THR A 53 -4.67 1.70 1.49
CA THR A 53 -3.83 0.54 1.80
C THR A 53 -4.54 -0.78 1.44
N PRO A 54 -3.78 -1.90 1.29
CA PRO A 54 -4.38 -3.18 0.89
C PRO A 54 -5.47 -3.66 1.86
N ARG A 55 -6.47 -4.33 1.36
CA ARG A 55 -7.66 -4.88 1.99
C ARG A 55 -8.87 -3.95 1.89
N TRP A 56 -10.02 -4.58 1.70
CA TRP A 56 -11.29 -3.88 1.71
C TRP A 56 -11.52 -3.20 3.08
N PRO A 57 -11.95 -1.93 3.13
CA PRO A 57 -12.46 -1.07 2.02
C PRO A 57 -11.37 -0.40 1.15
N GLU A 58 -10.09 -0.67 1.37
CA GLU A 58 -8.92 -0.03 0.76
C GLU A 58 -8.84 1.49 1.01
N CYS A 59 -9.63 1.98 1.93
CA CYS A 59 -9.61 3.34 2.43
C CYS A 59 -9.60 3.28 3.94
N HIS A 60 -8.47 3.57 4.52
CA HIS A 60 -8.22 3.53 5.96
C HIS A 60 -7.98 4.93 6.50
N LEU A 61 -8.80 5.86 6.02
CA LEU A 61 -8.85 7.25 6.45
C LEU A 61 -9.74 7.35 7.69
N PRO A 62 -9.25 7.80 8.85
CA PRO A 62 -10.07 7.92 10.04
C PRO A 62 -11.15 9.00 9.88
N ASP A 63 -12.28 8.83 10.55
CA ASP A 63 -13.44 9.71 10.41
C ASP A 63 -13.11 11.18 10.70
N TRP A 64 -12.24 11.43 11.69
CA TRP A 64 -11.83 12.78 12.02
C TRP A 64 -11.05 13.44 10.87
N ALA A 65 -10.14 12.71 10.22
CA ALA A 65 -9.38 13.21 9.07
C ALA A 65 -10.26 13.34 7.82
N ALA A 66 -11.23 12.45 7.62
CA ALA A 66 -12.19 12.51 6.52
C ALA A 66 -13.08 13.79 6.60
N ALA A 67 -13.27 14.34 7.78
CA ALA A 67 -14.03 15.58 8.00
C ALA A 67 -13.23 16.86 7.72
N LEU A 68 -11.91 16.77 7.54
CA LEU A 68 -11.04 17.92 7.30
C LEU A 68 -11.13 18.45 5.86
N PRO A 69 -10.87 19.75 5.64
CA PRO A 69 -10.60 20.28 4.32
C PRO A 69 -9.41 19.57 3.66
N ALA A 70 -9.40 19.43 2.35
CA ALA A 70 -8.41 18.63 1.62
C ALA A 70 -6.94 18.96 1.96
N GLN A 71 -6.62 20.23 2.17
CA GLN A 71 -5.25 20.63 2.53
C GLN A 71 -4.86 20.22 3.96
N GLU A 72 -5.79 20.28 4.89
CA GLU A 72 -5.58 19.84 6.28
C GLU A 72 -5.53 18.32 6.35
N GLN A 73 -6.36 17.63 5.58
CA GLN A 73 -6.32 16.17 5.46
C GLN A 73 -4.97 15.69 4.90
N GLU A 74 -4.42 16.37 3.90
CA GLU A 74 -3.10 16.06 3.37
C GLU A 74 -2.00 16.29 4.42
N ALA A 75 -2.07 17.36 5.20
CA ALA A 75 -1.13 17.61 6.28
C ALA A 75 -1.19 16.50 7.34
N ALA A 76 -2.40 16.13 7.77
CA ALA A 76 -2.61 15.05 8.74
C ALA A 76 -2.09 13.70 8.22
N LEU A 77 -2.30 13.37 6.92
CA LEU A 77 -1.73 12.18 6.31
C LEU A 77 -0.20 12.19 6.35
N ASN A 78 0.43 13.32 6.08
CA ASN A 78 1.90 13.46 6.14
C ASN A 78 2.42 13.29 7.57
N ASP A 79 1.72 13.82 8.57
CA ASP A 79 2.07 13.65 9.98
C ASP A 79 1.96 12.17 10.40
N TYR A 80 0.89 11.49 10.00
CA TYR A 80 0.71 10.06 10.20
C TYR A 80 1.83 9.24 9.54
N ILE A 81 2.13 9.48 8.25
CA ILE A 81 3.21 8.78 7.53
C ILE A 81 4.54 9.01 8.26
N SER A 82 4.80 10.23 8.72
CA SER A 82 6.02 10.57 9.46
C SER A 82 6.13 9.76 10.75
N ALA A 83 5.06 9.70 11.54
CA ALA A 83 5.03 8.93 12.78
C ALA A 83 5.35 7.44 12.55
N ILE A 84 4.79 6.83 11.49
CA ILE A 84 5.08 5.44 11.11
C ILE A 84 6.54 5.26 10.70
N VAL A 85 7.04 6.12 9.80
CA VAL A 85 8.40 5.96 9.29
C VAL A 85 9.43 6.19 10.40
N GLU A 86 9.28 7.22 11.21
CA GLU A 86 10.17 7.50 12.34
C GLU A 86 10.22 6.35 13.35
N ARG A 87 9.06 5.74 13.64
CA ARG A 87 8.98 4.61 14.56
C ARG A 87 9.67 3.36 14.04
N TYR A 88 9.52 3.03 12.76
CA TYR A 88 9.92 1.73 12.23
C TYR A 88 11.17 1.74 11.33
N GLN A 89 11.70 2.88 10.92
CA GLN A 89 12.87 2.98 10.06
C GLN A 89 14.13 2.28 10.58
N HIS A 90 14.21 1.97 11.86
CA HIS A 90 15.37 1.29 12.46
C HIS A 90 15.18 -0.22 12.59
N ARG A 91 14.03 -0.75 12.20
CA ARG A 91 13.72 -2.19 12.32
C ARG A 91 14.56 -3.01 11.34
N PRO A 92 15.25 -4.09 11.81
CA PRO A 92 16.24 -4.80 11.00
C PRO A 92 15.64 -5.64 9.87
N PHE A 93 14.38 -6.09 10.01
CA PHE A 93 13.71 -6.95 9.02
C PHE A 93 12.77 -6.19 8.08
N LEU A 94 12.62 -4.87 8.26
CA LEU A 94 11.92 -4.03 7.31
C LEU A 94 12.77 -3.91 6.04
N MET A 95 12.26 -4.45 4.94
CA MET A 95 12.96 -4.49 3.65
C MET A 95 12.75 -3.23 2.83
N LEU A 96 11.51 -2.78 2.73
CA LEU A 96 11.11 -1.62 1.95
C LEU A 96 9.77 -1.07 2.43
N TRP A 97 9.52 0.18 2.11
CA TRP A 97 8.24 0.85 2.31
C TRP A 97 7.35 0.65 1.10
N GLN A 98 6.08 0.33 1.28
CA GLN A 98 5.07 0.51 0.25
C GLN A 98 4.32 1.80 0.56
N VAL A 99 4.34 2.75 -0.38
CA VAL A 99 3.55 3.98 -0.27
C VAL A 99 2.29 3.80 -1.10
N GLU A 100 1.15 3.88 -0.44
CA GLU A 100 -0.17 3.66 -1.00
C GLU A 100 -0.38 2.28 -1.67
N ASN A 101 -1.61 1.93 -1.95
CA ASN A 101 -1.97 0.74 -2.71
C ASN A 101 -2.77 1.11 -3.94
N GLU A 102 -2.21 0.85 -5.13
CA GLU A 102 -2.89 1.10 -6.39
C GLU A 102 -3.53 2.52 -6.46
N PRO A 103 -2.75 3.60 -6.19
CA PRO A 103 -3.28 4.94 -5.91
C PRO A 103 -4.13 5.52 -7.03
N PHE A 104 -3.86 5.13 -8.29
CA PHE A 104 -4.58 5.64 -9.45
C PHE A 104 -5.68 4.69 -9.94
N LEU A 105 -5.86 3.55 -9.28
CA LEU A 105 -6.94 2.62 -9.62
C LEU A 105 -8.23 3.06 -8.94
N TRP A 106 -9.30 3.15 -9.72
CA TRP A 106 -10.65 3.40 -9.19
C TRP A 106 -11.24 2.12 -8.58
N PHE A 107 -10.78 1.78 -7.39
CA PHE A 107 -11.24 0.65 -6.60
C PHE A 107 -11.11 0.97 -5.12
N GLY A 108 -12.04 0.44 -4.31
CA GLY A 108 -12.13 0.79 -2.89
C GLY A 108 -12.99 2.03 -2.64
N GLU A 109 -12.95 2.55 -1.43
CA GLU A 109 -13.77 3.68 -0.99
C GLU A 109 -13.00 5.02 -0.96
N CYS A 110 -11.67 4.97 -1.07
CA CYS A 110 -10.86 6.17 -1.24
C CYS A 110 -11.04 6.81 -2.62
N PRO A 111 -10.99 8.13 -2.70
CA PRO A 111 -10.86 8.81 -3.97
C PRO A 111 -9.56 8.41 -4.68
N VAL A 112 -9.56 8.49 -6.01
CA VAL A 112 -8.33 8.33 -6.79
C VAL A 112 -7.37 9.45 -6.44
N GLN A 113 -6.15 9.10 -6.08
CA GLN A 113 -5.14 10.08 -5.72
C GLN A 113 -4.61 10.87 -6.93
N SER A 114 -4.14 12.07 -6.67
CA SER A 114 -3.39 12.85 -7.64
C SER A 114 -1.93 12.36 -7.73
N ARG A 115 -1.29 12.65 -8.85
CA ARG A 115 0.15 12.35 -9.01
C ARG A 115 1.00 13.16 -8.03
N GLU A 116 0.62 14.39 -7.82
CA GLU A 116 1.29 15.34 -6.94
C GLU A 116 1.21 14.90 -5.48
N SER A 117 0.07 14.30 -5.06
CA SER A 117 -0.09 13.74 -3.72
C SER A 117 0.86 12.56 -3.51
N LEU A 118 0.82 11.57 -4.41
CA LEU A 118 1.73 10.42 -4.35
C LEU A 118 3.20 10.83 -4.35
N GLU A 119 3.57 11.83 -5.18
CA GLU A 119 4.95 12.33 -5.24
C GLU A 119 5.40 12.95 -3.90
N ARG A 120 4.52 13.70 -3.22
CA ARG A 120 4.81 14.27 -1.90
C ARG A 120 4.99 13.18 -0.85
N GLU A 121 4.09 12.22 -0.79
CA GLU A 121 4.16 11.11 0.16
C GLU A 121 5.43 10.26 -0.04
N VAL A 122 5.74 9.89 -1.28
CA VAL A 122 6.97 9.16 -1.63
C VAL A 122 8.21 9.98 -1.26
N SER A 123 8.20 11.28 -1.54
CA SER A 123 9.31 12.17 -1.20
C SER A 123 9.51 12.30 0.30
N LEU A 124 8.42 12.34 1.07
CA LEU A 124 8.44 12.37 2.53
C LEU A 124 9.06 11.09 3.10
N VAL A 125 8.59 9.92 2.66
CA VAL A 125 9.15 8.64 3.11
C VAL A 125 10.63 8.54 2.75
N ARG A 126 11.03 8.96 1.55
CA ARG A 126 12.43 8.96 1.10
C ARG A 126 13.31 9.92 1.91
N LEU A 127 12.76 11.05 2.33
CA LEU A 127 13.46 12.01 3.20
C LEU A 127 13.72 11.42 4.59
N LEU A 128 12.72 10.75 5.16
CA LEU A 128 12.78 10.19 6.52
C LEU A 128 13.60 8.89 6.58
N ASP A 129 13.52 8.03 5.57
CA ASP A 129 14.33 6.81 5.47
C ASP A 129 14.97 6.66 4.07
N PRO A 130 16.07 7.35 3.80
CA PRO A 130 16.74 7.30 2.49
C PRO A 130 17.46 5.97 2.19
N ARG A 131 17.51 5.06 3.15
CA ARG A 131 18.22 3.78 3.00
C ARG A 131 17.37 2.68 2.37
N ARG A 132 16.05 2.73 2.57
CA ARG A 132 15.16 1.68 2.09
C ARG A 132 14.52 2.02 0.76
N PRO A 133 14.41 1.05 -0.14
CA PRO A 133 13.70 1.26 -1.38
C PRO A 133 12.20 1.42 -1.12
N ILE A 134 11.55 2.17 -2.00
CA ILE A 134 10.11 2.42 -1.98
C ILE A 134 9.44 1.57 -3.05
N LEU A 135 8.43 0.82 -2.63
CA LEU A 135 7.52 0.08 -3.50
C LEU A 135 6.30 0.93 -3.81
N THR A 136 5.99 1.05 -5.08
CA THR A 136 4.68 1.54 -5.55
C THR A 136 3.94 0.43 -6.29
N THR A 137 2.61 0.44 -6.23
CA THR A 137 1.79 -0.66 -6.79
C THR A 137 0.70 -0.14 -7.72
N ASP A 138 0.31 -0.98 -8.70
CA ASP A 138 -0.84 -0.73 -9.57
C ASP A 138 -1.56 -2.04 -9.91
N GLY A 139 -2.83 -1.95 -10.27
CA GLY A 139 -3.65 -3.09 -10.63
C GLY A 139 -3.09 -3.87 -11.82
N GLY A 140 -3.10 -5.20 -11.74
CA GLY A 140 -2.46 -6.06 -12.71
C GLY A 140 -3.10 -5.98 -14.08
N GLU A 141 -4.40 -6.18 -14.14
CA GLU A 141 -5.14 -6.31 -15.39
C GLU A 141 -5.45 -4.95 -16.01
N PHE A 142 -5.91 -4.00 -15.20
CA PHE A 142 -6.47 -2.73 -15.68
C PHE A 142 -5.57 -1.51 -15.43
N GLY A 143 -4.59 -1.60 -14.53
CA GLY A 143 -3.63 -0.52 -14.28
C GLY A 143 -2.72 -0.25 -15.49
N LEU A 144 -2.31 0.97 -15.68
CA LEU A 144 -1.38 1.35 -16.76
C LEU A 144 0.09 1.08 -16.40
N TRP A 145 0.41 0.92 -15.13
CA TRP A 145 1.70 0.68 -14.50
C TRP A 145 2.70 1.86 -14.60
N ALA A 146 3.04 2.30 -15.81
CA ALA A 146 4.04 3.35 -16.02
C ALA A 146 3.77 4.65 -15.23
N PRO A 147 2.54 5.16 -15.09
CA PRO A 147 2.27 6.37 -14.31
C PRO A 147 2.63 6.25 -12.82
N VAL A 148 2.56 5.03 -12.25
CA VAL A 148 2.86 4.76 -10.83
C VAL A 148 4.30 4.32 -10.63
N ALA A 149 4.81 3.46 -11.52
CA ALA A 149 6.13 2.84 -11.40
C ALA A 149 7.29 3.86 -11.31
N ARG A 150 7.12 5.05 -11.88
CA ARG A 150 8.14 6.11 -11.87
C ARG A 150 8.39 6.74 -10.50
N PHE A 151 7.49 6.56 -9.54
CA PHE A 151 7.63 7.15 -8.21
C PHE A 151 8.42 6.27 -7.24
N GLY A 152 8.42 4.95 -7.45
CA GLY A 152 9.10 3.99 -6.58
C GLY A 152 10.40 3.46 -7.17
N ASP A 153 11.20 2.83 -6.31
CA ASP A 153 12.42 2.10 -6.69
C ASP A 153 12.09 0.67 -7.11
N VAL A 154 10.97 0.15 -6.59
CA VAL A 154 10.40 -1.17 -6.90
C VAL A 154 8.96 -0.99 -7.32
N PHE A 155 8.55 -1.67 -8.39
CA PHE A 155 7.16 -1.71 -8.82
C PHE A 155 6.54 -3.06 -8.51
N GLY A 156 5.36 -3.06 -7.89
CA GLY A 156 4.56 -4.23 -7.60
C GLY A 156 3.23 -4.21 -8.34
N THR A 157 2.68 -5.38 -8.60
CA THR A 157 1.37 -5.50 -9.23
C THR A 157 0.63 -6.73 -8.72
N THR A 158 -0.70 -6.63 -8.66
CA THR A 158 -1.58 -7.77 -8.49
C THR A 158 -1.79 -8.49 -9.81
N MET A 159 -2.01 -9.80 -9.78
CA MET A 159 -2.37 -10.59 -10.96
C MET A 159 -3.50 -11.55 -10.58
N TYR A 160 -4.72 -11.04 -10.62
CA TYR A 160 -5.90 -11.83 -10.35
C TYR A 160 -6.37 -12.50 -11.65
N ARG A 161 -6.40 -13.80 -11.67
CA ARG A 161 -7.02 -14.54 -12.79
C ARG A 161 -8.51 -14.71 -12.62
N LYS A 162 -8.99 -14.57 -11.40
CA LYS A 162 -10.41 -14.70 -11.04
C LYS A 162 -10.80 -13.53 -10.17
N ALA A 163 -11.93 -12.91 -10.48
CA ALA A 163 -12.50 -11.84 -9.67
C ALA A 163 -14.00 -12.05 -9.49
N TYR A 164 -14.52 -11.51 -8.40
CA TYR A 164 -15.95 -11.42 -8.15
C TYR A 164 -16.36 -9.95 -8.25
N PRO A 165 -16.78 -9.47 -9.43
CA PRO A 165 -17.14 -8.07 -9.61
C PRO A 165 -18.38 -7.71 -8.81
N ARG A 166 -18.32 -6.62 -8.02
CA ARG A 166 -19.40 -6.22 -7.10
C ARG A 166 -20.76 -6.09 -7.78
N PHE A 167 -20.80 -5.53 -9.00
CA PHE A 167 -22.07 -5.25 -9.68
C PHE A 167 -22.63 -6.43 -10.47
N ILE A 168 -21.78 -7.26 -11.05
CA ILE A 168 -22.21 -8.38 -11.90
C ILE A 168 -21.97 -9.75 -11.28
N GLY A 169 -21.14 -9.83 -10.24
CA GLY A 169 -20.86 -11.04 -9.49
C GLY A 169 -22.10 -11.72 -8.91
N PRO A 170 -23.12 -11.00 -8.39
CA PRO A 170 -24.36 -11.63 -7.92
C PRO A 170 -25.14 -12.36 -9.02
N LEU A 171 -24.98 -11.97 -10.30
CA LEU A 171 -25.64 -12.58 -11.44
C LEU A 171 -24.80 -13.65 -12.14
N PHE A 172 -23.49 -13.45 -12.24
CA PHE A 172 -22.58 -14.27 -13.05
C PHE A 172 -21.54 -15.01 -12.22
N GLY A 173 -21.46 -14.76 -10.92
CA GLY A 173 -20.47 -15.39 -10.04
C GLY A 173 -19.05 -14.89 -10.30
N VAL A 174 -18.09 -15.79 -10.13
CA VAL A 174 -16.65 -15.50 -10.36
C VAL A 174 -16.37 -15.43 -11.86
N ILE A 175 -15.78 -14.34 -12.30
CA ILE A 175 -15.31 -14.16 -13.68
C ILE A 175 -13.84 -14.54 -13.76
N GLU A 176 -13.49 -15.35 -14.74
CA GLU A 176 -12.11 -15.67 -15.08
C GLU A 176 -11.63 -14.76 -16.21
N TYR A 177 -10.48 -14.09 -15.99
CA TYR A 177 -9.85 -13.24 -17.01
C TYR A 177 -8.94 -14.09 -17.91
N PRO A 178 -9.24 -14.25 -19.19
CA PRO A 178 -8.40 -14.98 -20.13
C PRO A 178 -7.20 -14.15 -20.59
N ILE A 179 -6.48 -13.50 -19.64
CA ILE A 179 -5.33 -12.66 -19.95
C ILE A 179 -4.08 -13.53 -20.02
N ALA A 180 -3.47 -13.55 -21.20
CA ALA A 180 -2.25 -14.30 -21.42
C ALA A 180 -1.03 -13.70 -20.66
N PRO A 181 -0.09 -14.53 -20.18
CA PRO A 181 1.14 -14.03 -19.53
C PRO A 181 1.94 -13.05 -20.38
N ALA A 182 1.81 -13.13 -21.70
CA ALA A 182 2.45 -12.20 -22.63
C ALA A 182 2.02 -10.74 -22.43
N TYR A 183 0.77 -10.51 -22.02
CA TYR A 183 0.25 -9.19 -21.71
C TYR A 183 1.05 -8.50 -20.59
N PHE A 184 1.29 -9.20 -19.49
CA PHE A 184 2.07 -8.69 -18.37
C PHE A 184 3.54 -8.45 -18.74
N ARG A 185 4.13 -9.31 -19.59
CA ARG A 185 5.49 -9.09 -20.11
C ARG A 185 5.62 -7.83 -20.98
N VAL A 186 4.60 -7.52 -21.76
CA VAL A 186 4.57 -6.27 -22.53
C VAL A 186 4.52 -5.06 -21.60
N LYS A 187 3.65 -5.09 -20.58
CA LYS A 187 3.56 -4.01 -19.58
C LYS A 187 4.87 -3.84 -18.82
N GLU A 188 5.50 -4.94 -18.40
CA GLU A 188 6.81 -4.91 -17.73
C GLU A 188 7.87 -4.23 -18.62
N ARG A 189 7.92 -4.55 -19.91
CA ARG A 189 8.87 -3.90 -20.83
C ARG A 189 8.63 -2.40 -20.93
N ILE A 190 7.36 -1.98 -20.99
CA ILE A 190 7.02 -0.56 -21.02
C ILE A 190 7.53 0.13 -19.77
N VAL A 191 7.28 -0.43 -18.60
CA VAL A 191 7.75 0.14 -17.31
C VAL A 191 9.26 0.24 -17.23
N ARG A 192 9.99 -0.75 -17.75
CA ARG A 192 11.47 -0.72 -17.79
C ARG A 192 12.07 0.31 -18.75
N TRP A 193 11.28 0.83 -19.66
CA TRP A 193 11.69 1.87 -20.63
C TRP A 193 11.48 3.29 -20.10
N TRP A 194 10.71 3.43 -19.04
CA TRP A 194 10.41 4.70 -18.36
C TRP A 194 11.22 4.89 -17.10
#